data_98129cef149b1454e37319d1ba6b9c80
#
_entry.id   98129cef149b1454e37319d1ba6b9c80
#
_cell.length_a   1.000
_cell.length_b   1.000
_cell.length_c   1.000
_cell.angle_alpha   90.00
_cell.angle_beta   90.00
_cell.angle_gamma   90.00
#
_symmetry.space_group_name_H-M   'P 1'
#
loop_
_entity.id
_entity.type
_entity.pdbx_description
1 polymer ?
#
loop_
_entity_poly.entity_id
_entity_poly.type
_entity_poly.pdbx_seq_one_letter_code
_entity_poly.pdbx_strand_id
1 'polypeptide(L)'
;MTRDKGFKQKIQEAFILVTVVVFGSFVAGEVIVRIFKKEPAPFVIASKNPKLITELNKNYKGINSWGMRDKEFALADIQGLYKIAVIGDSHVYSIKVKDNDDTFPSKLEKYLHESGKNSVKVLNFGIPGYNMAQELEVLQSKALMFEPRLVILQYTINDTHGTNYIHPKYKRLNSLIHQSKLLVKIWQKILYSSFGQKYLYDWIGEKFPDALLFQEGLVGTRKAAPDEVPERQRHPPRTKERVPVRYHYMLGEENWRRHVQNFAQLCQQNNIPILATGFIGPEERAIFKKEGFDVYSFYDIFAGKNMKDYGYNPDNTNDHFDAAGCDFIGKALANYIRKHYLTTRWKM
;
A
#
# COMPACT_ATOMS: atom_id res chain seq x y z
N MET A 1 38.22 -46.53 -35.58
CA MET A 1 38.09 -45.99 -34.23
C MET A 1 38.55 -44.54 -34.05
N THR A 2 39.25 -43.92 -34.96
CA THR A 2 39.81 -42.57 -34.90
C THR A 2 38.83 -41.47 -35.34
N ARG A 3 37.79 -41.77 -36.14
CA ARG A 3 36.80 -40.80 -36.67
C ARG A 3 35.80 -40.28 -35.61
N ASP A 4 35.56 -41.07 -34.60
CA ASP A 4 34.58 -40.76 -33.56
C ASP A 4 35.13 -39.77 -32.51
N LYS A 5 36.45 -39.80 -32.24
CA LYS A 5 37.09 -38.87 -31.28
C LYS A 5 37.09 -37.42 -31.79
N GLY A 6 37.36 -37.21 -33.08
CA GLY A 6 37.38 -35.87 -33.67
C GLY A 6 35.99 -35.22 -33.76
N PHE A 7 34.93 -36.02 -33.91
CA PHE A 7 33.55 -35.54 -33.94
C PHE A 7 33.09 -35.08 -32.53
N LYS A 8 33.40 -35.90 -31.52
CA LYS A 8 33.10 -35.55 -30.12
C LYS A 8 33.81 -34.27 -29.66
N GLN A 9 35.07 -34.12 -30.05
CA GLN A 9 35.85 -32.93 -29.75
C GLN A 9 35.24 -31.67 -30.39
N LYS A 10 34.85 -31.73 -31.68
CA LYS A 10 34.19 -30.60 -32.35
C LYS A 10 32.83 -30.20 -31.69
N ILE A 11 32.03 -31.19 -31.25
CA ILE A 11 30.81 -30.93 -30.52
C ILE A 11 31.11 -30.24 -29.20
N GLN A 12 32.12 -30.69 -28.47
CA GLN A 12 32.51 -30.08 -27.20
C GLN A 12 33.02 -28.64 -27.37
N GLU A 13 33.85 -28.40 -28.41
CA GLU A 13 34.33 -27.06 -28.78
C GLU A 13 33.16 -26.14 -29.17
N ALA A 14 32.21 -26.60 -29.99
CA ALA A 14 31.02 -25.87 -30.36
C ALA A 14 30.12 -25.56 -29.14
N PHE A 15 29.97 -26.53 -28.24
CA PHE A 15 29.19 -26.33 -27.00
C PHE A 15 29.84 -25.29 -26.08
N ILE A 16 31.18 -25.36 -25.93
CA ILE A 16 31.92 -24.36 -25.14
C ILE A 16 31.76 -22.96 -25.76
N LEU A 17 31.93 -22.86 -27.09
CA LEU A 17 31.80 -21.59 -27.81
C LEU A 17 30.39 -20.99 -27.63
N VAL A 18 29.34 -21.79 -27.82
CA VAL A 18 27.95 -21.36 -27.64
C VAL A 18 27.71 -20.89 -26.18
N THR A 19 28.23 -21.65 -25.21
CA THR A 19 28.09 -21.30 -23.79
C THR A 19 28.77 -19.97 -23.47
N VAL A 20 30.00 -19.75 -24.01
CA VAL A 20 30.74 -18.49 -23.82
C VAL A 20 30.01 -17.30 -24.46
N VAL A 21 29.48 -17.49 -25.69
CA VAL A 21 28.74 -16.45 -26.40
C VAL A 21 27.45 -16.11 -25.68
N VAL A 22 26.67 -17.09 -25.22
CA VAL A 22 25.43 -16.89 -24.49
C VAL A 22 25.69 -16.16 -23.14
N PHE A 23 26.71 -16.64 -22.42
CA PHE A 23 27.07 -16.02 -21.15
C PHE A 23 27.61 -14.60 -21.33
N GLY A 24 28.48 -14.36 -22.29
CA GLY A 24 29.00 -13.04 -22.63
C GLY A 24 27.91 -12.07 -23.05
N SER A 25 26.96 -12.52 -23.88
CA SER A 25 25.79 -11.74 -24.30
C SER A 25 24.88 -11.41 -23.10
N PHE A 26 24.70 -12.33 -22.17
CA PHE A 26 23.93 -12.11 -20.95
C PHE A 26 24.60 -11.05 -20.06
N VAL A 27 25.91 -11.16 -19.82
CA VAL A 27 26.68 -10.19 -19.03
C VAL A 27 26.64 -8.81 -19.68
N ALA A 28 26.87 -8.73 -21.01
CA ALA A 28 26.77 -7.47 -21.74
C ALA A 28 25.36 -6.85 -21.62
N GLY A 29 24.31 -7.66 -21.80
CA GLY A 29 22.93 -7.23 -21.64
C GLY A 29 22.62 -6.71 -20.22
N GLU A 30 23.13 -7.38 -19.18
CA GLU A 30 22.97 -6.94 -17.79
C GLU A 30 23.66 -5.60 -17.53
N VAL A 31 24.89 -5.42 -18.06
CA VAL A 31 25.65 -4.16 -17.93
C VAL A 31 24.90 -3.03 -18.65
N ILE A 32 24.44 -3.26 -19.88
CA ILE A 32 23.66 -2.27 -20.63
C ILE A 32 22.40 -1.86 -19.86
N VAL A 33 21.63 -2.83 -19.34
CA VAL A 33 20.41 -2.54 -18.57
C VAL A 33 20.74 -1.74 -17.29
N ARG A 34 21.85 -2.04 -16.61
CA ARG A 34 22.27 -1.31 -15.39
C ARG A 34 22.70 0.12 -15.68
N ILE A 35 23.40 0.36 -16.79
CA ILE A 35 23.90 1.70 -17.17
C ILE A 35 22.75 2.56 -17.68
N PHE A 36 21.95 2.05 -18.61
CA PHE A 36 20.95 2.85 -19.33
C PHE A 36 19.57 2.89 -18.69
N LYS A 37 19.27 2.05 -17.71
CA LYS A 37 17.98 2.06 -17.00
C LYS A 37 18.20 2.10 -15.49
N LYS A 38 18.38 3.31 -14.95
CA LYS A 38 18.14 3.56 -13.53
C LYS A 38 16.63 3.45 -13.31
N GLU A 39 16.21 2.31 -12.80
CA GLU A 39 14.81 2.21 -12.33
C GLU A 39 14.66 3.05 -11.08
N PRO A 40 13.57 3.84 -10.98
CA PRO A 40 13.26 4.54 -9.74
C PRO A 40 13.12 3.51 -8.62
N ALA A 41 13.52 3.89 -7.41
CA ALA A 41 13.31 3.05 -6.25
C ALA A 41 11.81 2.65 -6.16
N PRO A 42 11.48 1.39 -5.88
CA PRO A 42 10.09 1.00 -5.68
C PRO A 42 9.52 1.76 -4.48
N PHE A 43 8.28 2.23 -4.58
CA PHE A 43 7.67 2.99 -3.49
C PHE A 43 7.32 2.13 -2.27
N VAL A 44 7.14 0.82 -2.47
CA VAL A 44 6.86 -0.18 -1.43
C VAL A 44 7.96 -1.24 -1.42
N ILE A 45 8.41 -1.61 -0.23
CA ILE A 45 9.39 -2.68 0.00
C ILE A 45 8.85 -3.70 1.01
N ALA A 46 9.49 -4.87 1.07
CA ALA A 46 9.18 -5.86 2.10
C ALA A 46 9.49 -5.33 3.49
N SER A 47 8.54 -5.41 4.40
CA SER A 47 8.72 -5.03 5.80
C SER A 47 9.57 -6.06 6.56
N LYS A 48 10.31 -5.58 7.55
CA LYS A 48 10.93 -6.44 8.56
C LYS A 48 9.89 -6.98 9.55
N ASN A 49 8.79 -6.27 9.75
CA ASN A 49 7.67 -6.72 10.56
C ASN A 49 6.80 -7.66 9.71
N PRO A 50 6.69 -8.97 10.07
CA PRO A 50 5.96 -9.96 9.27
C PRO A 50 4.45 -9.69 9.19
N LYS A 51 3.89 -8.96 10.17
CA LYS A 51 2.48 -8.61 10.17
C LYS A 51 2.16 -7.46 9.19
N LEU A 52 3.11 -6.57 8.96
CA LEU A 52 2.96 -5.48 7.99
C LEU A 52 3.18 -5.97 6.56
N ILE A 53 3.98 -7.01 6.35
CA ILE A 53 4.32 -7.62 5.06
C ILE A 53 5.10 -6.67 4.15
N THR A 54 4.57 -5.49 3.88
CA THR A 54 5.17 -4.41 3.08
C THR A 54 5.24 -3.13 3.88
N GLU A 55 6.13 -2.21 3.48
CA GLU A 55 6.20 -0.84 4.01
C GLU A 55 6.67 0.14 2.95
N LEU A 56 6.44 1.43 3.16
CA LEU A 56 6.93 2.47 2.25
C LEU A 56 8.46 2.51 2.27
N ASN A 57 9.03 2.64 1.08
CA ASN A 57 10.48 2.75 0.92
C ASN A 57 10.94 4.18 1.24
N LYS A 58 11.71 4.34 2.30
CA LYS A 58 12.27 5.65 2.72
C LYS A 58 13.17 6.30 1.67
N ASN A 59 13.68 5.55 0.68
CA ASN A 59 14.44 6.08 -0.44
C ASN A 59 13.57 6.51 -1.63
N TYR A 60 12.24 6.34 -1.52
CA TYR A 60 11.31 6.79 -2.54
C TYR A 60 10.98 8.28 -2.35
N LYS A 61 10.93 9.02 -3.46
CA LYS A 61 10.63 10.47 -3.41
C LYS A 61 9.30 10.73 -2.71
N GLY A 62 9.32 11.62 -1.74
CA GLY A 62 8.12 12.02 -0.97
C GLY A 62 7.83 11.15 0.26
N ILE A 63 8.68 10.16 0.55
CA ILE A 63 8.61 9.39 1.80
C ILE A 63 9.72 9.89 2.73
N ASN A 64 9.35 10.27 3.94
CA ASN A 64 10.30 10.79 4.93
C ASN A 64 11.10 9.68 5.63
N SER A 65 12.04 10.07 6.50
CA SER A 65 12.89 9.15 7.26
C SER A 65 12.12 8.22 8.21
N TRP A 66 10.88 8.59 8.57
CA TRP A 66 9.96 7.76 9.38
C TRP A 66 9.20 6.71 8.55
N GLY A 67 9.29 6.78 7.20
CA GLY A 67 8.53 5.91 6.30
C GLY A 67 7.09 6.35 6.11
N MET A 68 6.82 7.64 6.22
CA MET A 68 5.52 8.27 5.99
C MET A 68 5.55 9.08 4.69
N ARG A 69 4.43 9.18 4.01
CA ARG A 69 4.22 10.18 2.95
C ARG A 69 3.93 11.54 3.57
N ASP A 70 4.95 12.18 4.05
CA ASP A 70 4.89 13.45 4.78
C ASP A 70 6.18 14.25 4.57
N LYS A 71 6.18 15.51 5.00
CA LYS A 71 7.41 16.30 5.13
C LYS A 71 8.36 15.67 6.15
N GLU A 72 9.64 15.92 5.99
CA GLU A 72 10.65 15.54 6.97
C GLU A 72 10.46 16.34 8.26
N PHE A 73 10.64 15.70 9.40
CA PHE A 73 10.60 16.32 10.73
C PHE A 73 11.47 15.55 11.71
N ALA A 74 12.04 16.24 12.69
CA ALA A 74 12.64 15.60 13.85
C ALA A 74 11.62 15.42 14.99
N LEU A 75 11.81 14.43 15.86
CA LEU A 75 10.91 14.25 17.01
C LEU A 75 10.86 15.49 17.91
N ALA A 76 11.99 16.20 18.04
CA ALA A 76 12.07 17.45 18.80
C ALA A 76 11.13 18.55 18.23
N ASP A 77 10.95 18.59 16.91
CA ASP A 77 10.11 19.61 16.26
C ASP A 77 8.62 19.44 16.58
N ILE A 78 8.22 18.21 16.89
CA ILE A 78 6.82 17.87 17.16
C ILE A 78 6.55 17.59 18.65
N GLN A 79 7.57 17.75 19.49
CA GLN A 79 7.43 17.57 20.92
C GLN A 79 6.47 18.65 21.49
N GLY A 80 5.51 18.23 22.33
CA GLY A 80 4.50 19.14 22.90
C GLY A 80 3.35 19.50 21.95
N LEU A 81 3.44 19.21 20.65
CA LEU A 81 2.33 19.45 19.73
C LEU A 81 1.19 18.45 19.97
N TYR A 82 -0.02 18.86 19.56
CA TYR A 82 -1.17 17.96 19.48
C TYR A 82 -1.03 17.09 18.23
N LYS A 83 -0.66 15.83 18.43
CA LYS A 83 -0.40 14.91 17.33
C LYS A 83 -1.68 14.14 16.97
N ILE A 84 -1.99 14.14 15.67
CA ILE A 84 -3.10 13.38 15.08
C ILE A 84 -2.49 12.32 14.19
N ALA A 85 -2.69 11.04 14.49
CA ALA A 85 -2.28 9.96 13.62
C ALA A 85 -3.43 9.59 12.67
N VAL A 86 -3.20 9.69 11.36
CA VAL A 86 -4.14 9.26 10.33
C VAL A 86 -3.65 7.94 9.76
N ILE A 87 -4.39 6.87 10.04
CA ILE A 87 -4.05 5.50 9.67
C ILE A 87 -5.06 5.01 8.63
N GLY A 88 -4.59 4.31 7.61
CA GLY A 88 -5.41 3.77 6.54
C GLY A 88 -4.58 3.29 5.35
N ASP A 89 -5.24 3.13 4.24
CA ASP A 89 -4.69 2.54 3.02
C ASP A 89 -4.24 3.58 1.97
N SER A 90 -4.52 3.30 0.70
CA SER A 90 -4.21 4.16 -0.45
C SER A 90 -4.95 5.50 -0.45
N HIS A 91 -6.09 5.61 0.24
CA HIS A 91 -6.81 6.87 0.38
C HIS A 91 -6.08 7.82 1.35
N VAL A 92 -5.56 7.33 2.47
CA VAL A 92 -4.71 8.12 3.38
C VAL A 92 -3.39 8.48 2.70
N TYR A 93 -2.79 7.51 1.99
CA TYR A 93 -1.63 7.77 1.14
C TYR A 93 -1.93 8.81 0.06
N SER A 94 -3.18 8.94 -0.38
CA SER A 94 -3.65 9.82 -1.45
C SER A 94 -2.95 9.52 -2.80
N ILE A 95 -3.12 8.30 -3.30
CA ILE A 95 -2.31 7.74 -4.42
C ILE A 95 -2.42 8.51 -5.74
N LYS A 96 -3.55 9.18 -6.03
CA LYS A 96 -3.72 10.03 -7.23
C LYS A 96 -3.01 11.37 -7.14
N VAL A 97 -2.58 11.78 -5.96
CA VAL A 97 -1.97 13.08 -5.72
C VAL A 97 -0.47 13.00 -5.92
N LYS A 98 0.14 14.00 -6.55
CA LYS A 98 1.58 14.02 -6.82
C LYS A 98 2.39 14.56 -5.65
N ASP A 99 1.96 15.67 -5.08
CA ASP A 99 2.68 16.40 -4.04
C ASP A 99 2.17 16.01 -2.64
N ASN A 100 3.09 15.93 -1.69
CA ASN A 100 2.72 15.61 -0.31
C ASN A 100 1.80 16.64 0.31
N ASP A 101 1.95 17.91 -0.06
CA ASP A 101 1.10 19.00 0.43
C ASP A 101 -0.37 18.91 -0.03
N ASP A 102 -0.64 18.10 -1.04
CA ASP A 102 -1.99 17.88 -1.56
C ASP A 102 -2.66 16.61 -1.02
N THR A 103 -2.00 15.82 -0.17
CA THR A 103 -2.65 14.69 0.51
C THR A 103 -3.69 15.18 1.50
N PHE A 104 -4.76 14.40 1.75
CA PHE A 104 -5.76 14.90 2.70
C PHE A 104 -5.25 15.04 4.14
N PRO A 105 -4.30 14.25 4.66
CA PRO A 105 -3.69 14.51 5.97
C PRO A 105 -2.93 15.85 6.00
N SER A 106 -2.20 16.20 4.94
CA SER A 106 -1.52 17.50 4.85
C SER A 106 -2.50 18.67 4.73
N LYS A 107 -3.60 18.50 3.99
CA LYS A 107 -4.69 19.49 3.95
C LYS A 107 -5.36 19.66 5.30
N LEU A 108 -5.62 18.56 6.01
CA LEU A 108 -6.13 18.60 7.37
C LEU A 108 -5.23 19.45 8.29
N GLU A 109 -3.91 19.20 8.29
CA GLU A 109 -2.93 19.99 9.05
C GLU A 109 -3.00 21.48 8.67
N LYS A 110 -2.96 21.77 7.37
CA LYS A 110 -3.07 23.13 6.83
C LYS A 110 -4.30 23.85 7.36
N TYR A 111 -5.50 23.27 7.23
CA TYR A 111 -6.74 23.94 7.67
C TYR A 111 -6.87 24.05 9.20
N LEU A 112 -6.24 23.17 9.96
CA LEU A 112 -6.13 23.34 11.41
C LEU A 112 -5.22 24.54 11.75
N HIS A 113 -4.08 24.71 11.05
CA HIS A 113 -3.19 25.85 11.22
C HIS A 113 -3.83 27.17 10.82
N GLU A 114 -4.52 27.24 9.67
CA GLU A 114 -5.25 28.45 9.22
C GLU A 114 -6.32 28.90 10.24
N SER A 115 -6.80 27.98 11.05
CA SER A 115 -7.73 28.30 12.14
C SER A 115 -7.05 28.73 13.46
N GLY A 116 -5.75 29.01 13.43
CA GLY A 116 -4.97 29.44 14.60
C GLY A 116 -4.50 28.30 15.51
N LYS A 117 -4.55 27.05 15.03
CA LYS A 117 -4.10 25.83 15.76
C LYS A 117 -2.70 25.38 15.27
N ASN A 118 -1.73 26.29 15.25
CA ASN A 118 -0.35 26.00 14.78
C ASN A 118 0.40 24.95 15.63
N SER A 119 -0.15 24.57 16.78
CA SER A 119 0.40 23.54 17.66
C SER A 119 -0.13 22.13 17.37
N VAL A 120 -0.67 21.90 16.17
CA VAL A 120 -1.12 20.56 15.73
C VAL A 120 -0.14 20.00 14.71
N LYS A 121 0.18 18.71 14.83
CA LYS A 121 0.88 17.93 13.80
C LYS A 121 0.01 16.75 13.36
N VAL A 122 -0.20 16.62 12.07
CA VAL A 122 -0.88 15.47 11.48
C VAL A 122 0.15 14.52 10.88
N LEU A 123 0.12 13.26 11.28
CA LEU A 123 1.04 12.21 10.87
C LEU A 123 0.34 11.27 9.89
N ASN A 124 0.88 11.15 8.69
CA ASN A 124 0.30 10.33 7.61
C ASN A 124 0.85 8.90 7.64
N PHE A 125 0.08 7.96 8.17
CA PHE A 125 0.38 6.52 8.20
C PHE A 125 -0.33 5.74 7.10
N GLY A 126 -0.69 6.38 5.99
CA GLY A 126 -1.32 5.73 4.84
C GLY A 126 -0.34 4.84 4.07
N ILE A 127 -0.71 3.59 3.85
CA ILE A 127 0.09 2.64 3.07
C ILE A 127 -0.83 1.90 2.08
N PRO A 128 -0.64 2.10 0.77
CA PRO A 128 -1.50 1.50 -0.23
C PRO A 128 -1.63 -0.02 -0.10
N GLY A 129 -2.87 -0.49 -0.12
CA GLY A 129 -3.19 -1.92 -0.06
C GLY A 129 -3.17 -2.53 1.34
N TYR A 130 -3.05 -1.73 2.39
CA TYR A 130 -3.24 -2.23 3.75
C TYR A 130 -4.70 -2.55 4.02
N ASN A 131 -4.91 -3.47 4.94
CA ASN A 131 -6.21 -3.82 5.50
C ASN A 131 -6.22 -3.57 7.01
N MET A 132 -7.37 -3.72 7.64
CA MET A 132 -7.58 -3.45 9.06
C MET A 132 -6.57 -4.15 9.99
N ALA A 133 -6.13 -5.39 9.66
CA ALA A 133 -5.13 -6.10 10.47
C ALA A 133 -3.75 -5.42 10.43
N GLN A 134 -3.37 -4.87 9.28
CA GLN A 134 -2.11 -4.14 9.12
C GLN A 134 -2.21 -2.73 9.69
N GLU A 135 -3.36 -2.08 9.60
CA GLU A 135 -3.62 -0.78 10.21
C GLU A 135 -3.56 -0.85 11.73
N LEU A 136 -4.10 -1.91 12.33
CA LEU A 136 -3.92 -2.21 13.77
C LEU A 136 -2.44 -2.38 14.12
N GLU A 137 -1.67 -3.10 13.29
CA GLU A 137 -0.23 -3.28 13.51
C GLU A 137 0.54 -1.96 13.34
N VAL A 138 0.12 -1.08 12.41
CA VAL A 138 0.67 0.29 12.29
C VAL A 138 0.41 1.11 13.53
N LEU A 139 -0.81 1.07 14.07
CA LEU A 139 -1.12 1.73 15.32
C LEU A 139 -0.17 1.27 16.43
N GLN A 140 -0.07 -0.04 16.62
CA GLN A 140 0.70 -0.64 17.70
C GLN A 140 2.21 -0.44 17.56
N SER A 141 2.76 -0.69 16.36
CA SER A 141 4.22 -0.75 16.15
C SER A 141 4.85 0.56 15.69
N LYS A 142 4.03 1.52 15.21
CA LYS A 142 4.53 2.77 14.63
C LYS A 142 3.86 4.01 15.21
N ALA A 143 2.52 4.12 15.20
CA ALA A 143 1.85 5.37 15.51
C ALA A 143 1.91 5.74 16.98
N LEU A 144 1.77 4.78 17.90
CA LEU A 144 1.79 5.04 19.35
C LEU A 144 3.11 5.63 19.85
N MET A 145 4.24 5.37 19.18
CA MET A 145 5.53 5.96 19.57
C MET A 145 5.56 7.49 19.46
N PHE A 146 4.66 8.08 18.67
CA PHE A 146 4.51 9.53 18.55
C PHE A 146 3.55 10.12 19.57
N GLU A 147 2.94 9.32 20.46
CA GLU A 147 1.98 9.77 21.47
C GLU A 147 0.85 10.60 20.88
N PRO A 148 0.07 10.06 19.91
CA PRO A 148 -1.02 10.80 19.30
C PRO A 148 -2.11 11.09 20.32
N ARG A 149 -2.72 12.28 20.24
CA ARG A 149 -3.87 12.68 21.06
C ARG A 149 -5.21 12.48 20.37
N LEU A 150 -5.19 12.09 19.11
CA LEU A 150 -6.32 11.66 18.30
C LEU A 150 -5.82 10.67 17.26
N VAL A 151 -6.52 9.57 17.07
CA VAL A 151 -6.31 8.65 15.96
C VAL A 151 -7.50 8.74 15.01
N ILE A 152 -7.21 8.92 13.73
CA ILE A 152 -8.19 8.85 12.65
C ILE A 152 -7.93 7.56 11.90
N LEU A 153 -8.90 6.65 11.93
CA LEU A 153 -8.89 5.44 11.11
C LEU A 153 -9.72 5.68 9.85
N GLN A 154 -9.11 5.52 8.69
CA GLN A 154 -9.80 5.64 7.42
C GLN A 154 -10.13 4.25 6.90
N TYR A 155 -11.43 3.98 6.75
CA TYR A 155 -11.97 2.69 6.30
C TYR A 155 -12.30 2.70 4.81
N THR A 156 -11.95 1.59 4.16
CA THR A 156 -12.41 1.22 2.82
C THR A 156 -12.82 -0.25 2.79
N ILE A 157 -13.57 -0.64 1.76
CA ILE A 157 -14.10 -2.00 1.65
C ILE A 157 -12.99 -3.07 1.57
N ASN A 158 -11.79 -2.70 1.10
CA ASN A 158 -10.63 -3.61 1.07
C ASN A 158 -10.11 -3.98 2.47
N ASP A 159 -10.49 -3.29 3.52
CA ASP A 159 -10.09 -3.61 4.90
C ASP A 159 -10.58 -4.98 5.37
N THR A 160 -11.66 -5.47 4.75
CA THR A 160 -12.19 -6.82 4.97
C THR A 160 -11.53 -7.89 4.09
N HIS A 161 -10.72 -7.46 3.11
CA HIS A 161 -10.11 -8.33 2.10
C HIS A 161 -8.61 -8.51 2.35
N GLY A 162 -8.03 -9.43 1.61
CA GLY A 162 -6.59 -9.64 1.66
C GLY A 162 -5.81 -8.47 1.06
N THR A 163 -4.69 -8.17 1.71
CA THR A 163 -3.70 -7.21 1.24
C THR A 163 -2.78 -7.79 0.16
N ASN A 164 -1.86 -6.99 -0.34
CA ASN A 164 -0.77 -7.41 -1.21
C ASN A 164 0.29 -8.17 -0.40
N TYR A 165 0.39 -9.49 -0.60
CA TYR A 165 1.31 -10.34 0.17
C TYR A 165 2.66 -10.50 -0.51
N ILE A 166 3.73 -10.44 0.28
CA ILE A 166 5.07 -10.87 -0.13
C ILE A 166 5.43 -12.12 0.67
N HIS A 167 5.44 -13.27 0.00
CA HIS A 167 5.79 -14.53 0.66
C HIS A 167 7.27 -14.59 1.02
N PRO A 168 7.68 -15.02 2.26
CA PRO A 168 9.07 -15.13 2.66
C PRO A 168 9.92 -16.08 1.79
N LYS A 169 9.34 -17.14 1.23
CA LYS A 169 10.04 -18.02 0.26
C LYS A 169 10.35 -17.27 -1.06
N TYR A 170 9.49 -16.33 -1.43
CA TYR A 170 9.71 -15.50 -2.61
C TYR A 170 10.87 -14.53 -2.42
N LYS A 171 11.17 -14.12 -1.18
CA LYS A 171 12.39 -13.36 -0.87
C LYS A 171 13.67 -14.09 -1.33
N ARG A 172 13.73 -15.42 -1.29
CA ARG A 172 14.90 -16.19 -1.73
C ARG A 172 14.97 -16.32 -3.25
N LEU A 173 13.87 -16.64 -3.91
CA LEU A 173 13.83 -16.71 -5.39
C LEU A 173 14.00 -15.31 -5.99
N ASN A 174 13.37 -14.33 -5.37
CA ASN A 174 13.45 -12.92 -5.73
C ASN A 174 14.86 -12.35 -5.56
N SER A 175 15.64 -12.80 -4.54
CA SER A 175 17.01 -12.34 -4.37
C SER A 175 17.92 -12.74 -5.54
N LEU A 176 17.69 -13.89 -6.14
CA LEU A 176 18.47 -14.35 -7.30
C LEU A 176 18.02 -13.72 -8.62
N ILE A 177 16.72 -13.64 -8.86
CA ILE A 177 16.15 -13.02 -10.07
C ILE A 177 16.31 -11.49 -10.01
N HIS A 178 16.09 -10.85 -8.84
CA HIS A 178 16.27 -9.39 -8.68
C HIS A 178 17.72 -8.94 -8.64
N GLN A 179 18.68 -9.82 -8.46
CA GLN A 179 20.10 -9.48 -8.67
C GLN A 179 20.40 -9.20 -10.15
N SER A 180 19.61 -9.74 -11.07
CA SER A 180 19.72 -9.48 -12.50
C SER A 180 18.52 -8.65 -13.00
N LYS A 181 18.78 -7.39 -13.34
CA LYS A 181 17.76 -6.51 -13.95
C LYS A 181 17.27 -7.04 -15.31
N LEU A 182 18.14 -7.74 -16.02
CA LEU A 182 17.79 -8.34 -17.29
C LEU A 182 16.83 -9.52 -17.11
N LEU A 183 17.10 -10.42 -16.15
CA LEU A 183 16.21 -11.56 -15.84
C LEU A 183 14.83 -11.09 -15.38
N VAL A 184 14.74 -10.06 -14.54
CA VAL A 184 13.46 -9.47 -14.12
C VAL A 184 12.64 -9.01 -15.33
N LYS A 185 13.28 -8.34 -16.30
CA LYS A 185 12.59 -7.86 -17.50
C LYS A 185 12.17 -8.98 -18.45
N ILE A 186 13.02 -9.98 -18.63
CA ILE A 186 12.69 -11.17 -19.42
C ILE A 186 11.50 -11.88 -18.78
N TRP A 187 11.54 -12.09 -17.46
CA TRP A 187 10.47 -12.73 -16.71
C TRP A 187 9.15 -11.96 -16.79
N GLN A 188 9.18 -10.64 -16.57
CA GLN A 188 8.01 -9.78 -16.74
C GLN A 188 7.43 -9.89 -18.17
N LYS A 189 8.29 -9.82 -19.20
CA LYS A 189 7.84 -9.95 -20.59
C LYS A 189 7.18 -11.29 -20.88
N ILE A 190 7.72 -12.38 -20.36
CA ILE A 190 7.15 -13.73 -20.52
C ILE A 190 5.80 -13.82 -19.82
N LEU A 191 5.69 -13.39 -18.58
CA LEU A 191 4.46 -13.47 -17.79
C LEU A 191 3.33 -12.60 -18.35
N TYR A 192 3.68 -11.41 -18.88
CA TYR A 192 2.69 -10.51 -19.49
C TYR A 192 2.43 -10.77 -20.98
N SER A 193 3.10 -11.76 -21.58
CA SER A 193 2.74 -12.21 -22.92
C SER A 193 1.42 -12.99 -22.90
N SER A 194 0.73 -13.04 -24.03
CA SER A 194 -0.48 -13.87 -24.18
C SER A 194 -0.24 -15.34 -23.84
N PHE A 195 0.96 -15.86 -24.12
CA PHE A 195 1.38 -17.19 -23.71
C PHE A 195 1.54 -17.30 -22.18
N GLY A 196 2.21 -16.34 -21.54
CA GLY A 196 2.39 -16.32 -20.09
C GLY A 196 1.07 -16.24 -19.34
N GLN A 197 0.18 -15.37 -19.78
CA GLN A 197 -1.17 -15.21 -19.19
C GLN A 197 -2.00 -16.49 -19.34
N LYS A 198 -1.93 -17.15 -20.48
CA LYS A 198 -2.75 -18.34 -20.76
C LYS A 198 -2.24 -19.64 -20.13
N TYR A 199 -0.93 -19.82 -20.04
CA TYR A 199 -0.34 -21.12 -19.67
C TYR A 199 0.54 -21.08 -18.42
N LEU A 200 1.17 -19.95 -18.13
CA LEU A 200 2.08 -19.84 -16.99
C LEU A 200 1.42 -19.25 -15.77
N TYR A 201 0.46 -18.34 -15.95
CA TYR A 201 -0.19 -17.65 -14.85
C TYR A 201 -0.98 -18.62 -13.96
N ASP A 202 -1.81 -19.47 -14.56
CA ASP A 202 -2.59 -20.48 -13.83
C ASP A 202 -1.69 -21.56 -13.23
N TRP A 203 -0.69 -22.04 -14.00
CA TRP A 203 0.27 -23.02 -13.50
C TRP A 203 1.11 -22.51 -12.32
N ILE A 204 1.57 -21.25 -12.39
CA ILE A 204 2.28 -20.60 -11.28
C ILE A 204 1.34 -20.41 -10.10
N GLY A 205 0.08 -20.02 -10.34
CA GLY A 205 -0.94 -19.86 -9.32
C GLY A 205 -1.24 -21.16 -8.58
N GLU A 206 -1.28 -22.29 -9.28
CA GLU A 206 -1.49 -23.60 -8.65
C GLU A 206 -0.26 -24.10 -7.89
N LYS A 207 0.93 -23.99 -8.47
CA LYS A 207 2.17 -24.51 -7.88
C LYS A 207 2.82 -23.56 -6.88
N PHE A 208 2.67 -22.27 -7.11
CA PHE A 208 3.27 -21.19 -6.32
C PHE A 208 2.28 -20.05 -6.12
N PRO A 209 1.16 -20.28 -5.40
CA PRO A 209 0.11 -19.28 -5.22
C PRO A 209 0.64 -17.96 -4.65
N ASP A 210 1.70 -18.04 -3.84
CA ASP A 210 2.37 -16.88 -3.26
C ASP A 210 3.14 -16.04 -4.30
N ALA A 211 3.54 -16.60 -5.43
CA ALA A 211 4.31 -15.89 -6.46
C ALA A 211 3.44 -14.90 -7.26
N LEU A 212 2.16 -15.22 -7.45
CA LEU A 212 1.20 -14.34 -8.11
C LEU A 212 0.78 -13.17 -7.23
N LEU A 213 0.59 -13.42 -5.93
CA LEU A 213 0.26 -12.39 -4.96
C LEU A 213 1.34 -11.30 -4.90
N PHE A 214 2.60 -11.67 -5.06
CA PHE A 214 3.71 -10.75 -5.13
C PHE A 214 3.66 -9.81 -6.35
N GLN A 215 3.27 -10.32 -7.52
CA GLN A 215 3.22 -9.52 -8.75
C GLN A 215 2.09 -8.51 -8.77
N GLU A 216 0.93 -8.85 -8.22
CA GLU A 216 -0.20 -7.94 -8.12
C GLU A 216 0.13 -6.70 -7.29
N GLY A 217 0.98 -6.83 -6.24
CA GLY A 217 1.39 -5.73 -5.39
C GLY A 217 2.51 -4.84 -5.94
N LEU A 218 3.40 -5.39 -6.79
CA LEU A 218 4.56 -4.66 -7.31
C LEU A 218 4.36 -4.06 -8.71
N VAL A 219 3.37 -4.52 -9.45
CA VAL A 219 3.14 -4.13 -10.85
C VAL A 219 2.11 -3.01 -11.00
N GLY A 220 1.69 -2.38 -9.91
CA GLY A 220 0.69 -1.31 -9.85
C GLY A 220 1.01 -0.01 -10.60
N THR A 221 1.83 -0.02 -11.66
CA THR A 221 2.12 1.20 -12.44
C THR A 221 1.99 1.03 -13.96
N ARG A 222 1.33 0.01 -14.47
CA ARG A 222 0.92 0.07 -15.85
C ARG A 222 -0.45 0.75 -15.91
N LYS A 223 -0.51 1.95 -16.51
CA LYS A 223 -1.73 2.52 -17.06
C LYS A 223 -2.29 1.49 -18.06
N ALA A 224 -3.11 0.56 -17.59
CA ALA A 224 -4.07 -0.08 -18.46
C ALA A 224 -5.01 1.04 -18.91
N ALA A 225 -5.14 1.24 -20.21
CA ALA A 225 -6.20 2.09 -20.71
C ALA A 225 -7.51 1.54 -20.14
N PRO A 226 -8.45 2.41 -19.66
CA PRO A 226 -9.65 1.97 -18.97
C PRO A 226 -10.53 1.01 -19.77
N ASP A 227 -10.34 0.94 -21.07
CA ASP A 227 -11.25 0.32 -22.03
C ASP A 227 -10.81 -1.07 -22.52
N GLU A 228 -9.62 -1.56 -22.13
CA GLU A 228 -9.05 -2.79 -22.70
C GLU A 228 -9.05 -4.02 -21.78
N VAL A 229 -9.54 -3.92 -20.54
CA VAL A 229 -9.59 -5.08 -19.64
C VAL A 229 -10.97 -5.73 -19.70
N PRO A 230 -11.11 -6.90 -20.36
CA PRO A 230 -12.37 -7.63 -20.36
C PRO A 230 -12.80 -7.91 -18.92
N GLU A 231 -14.10 -7.83 -18.65
CA GLU A 231 -14.73 -8.03 -17.33
C GLU A 231 -14.31 -9.34 -16.62
N ARG A 232 -13.89 -10.34 -17.40
CA ARG A 232 -13.34 -11.62 -16.92
C ARG A 232 -11.92 -11.56 -16.34
N GLN A 233 -11.21 -10.44 -16.51
CA GLN A 233 -9.88 -10.21 -15.93
C GLN A 233 -9.90 -9.31 -14.68
N ARG A 234 -11.06 -8.90 -14.23
CA ARG A 234 -11.24 -8.39 -12.86
C ARG A 234 -10.88 -9.55 -11.94
N HIS A 235 -9.82 -9.37 -11.17
CA HIS A 235 -9.31 -10.39 -10.27
C HIS A 235 -10.47 -11.01 -9.48
N PRO A 236 -10.64 -12.35 -9.51
CA PRO A 236 -11.67 -12.98 -8.71
C PRO A 236 -11.46 -12.60 -7.25
N PRO A 237 -12.51 -12.40 -6.47
CA PRO A 237 -12.39 -12.05 -5.06
C PRO A 237 -11.40 -13.00 -4.41
N ARG A 238 -10.42 -12.47 -3.66
CA ARG A 238 -9.38 -13.26 -2.99
C ARG A 238 -10.07 -14.14 -1.96
N THR A 239 -10.41 -15.36 -2.35
CA THR A 239 -11.00 -16.34 -1.44
C THR A 239 -9.93 -16.85 -0.48
N LYS A 240 -10.34 -17.25 0.74
CA LYS A 240 -9.43 -17.86 1.73
C LYS A 240 -8.61 -19.01 1.13
N GLU A 241 -9.13 -19.72 0.13
CA GLU A 241 -8.47 -20.84 -0.54
C GLU A 241 -7.19 -20.44 -1.31
N ARG A 242 -7.09 -19.19 -1.75
CA ARG A 242 -5.94 -18.67 -2.51
C ARG A 242 -4.92 -17.93 -1.64
N VAL A 243 -5.20 -17.77 -0.36
CA VAL A 243 -4.33 -17.04 0.58
C VAL A 243 -3.68 -18.04 1.55
N PRO A 244 -2.37 -17.98 1.77
CA PRO A 244 -1.71 -18.84 2.75
C PRO A 244 -2.36 -18.77 4.13
N VAL A 245 -2.55 -19.93 4.78
CA VAL A 245 -3.27 -20.08 6.06
C VAL A 245 -2.81 -19.09 7.12
N ARG A 246 -1.51 -18.77 7.16
CA ARG A 246 -0.93 -17.81 8.11
C ARG A 246 -1.48 -16.39 7.98
N TYR A 247 -2.14 -16.05 6.86
CA TYR A 247 -2.75 -14.73 6.63
C TYR A 247 -4.27 -14.76 6.73
N HIS A 248 -4.88 -15.94 7.01
CA HIS A 248 -6.33 -16.07 7.14
C HIS A 248 -6.91 -15.18 8.25
N TYR A 249 -6.10 -14.86 9.27
CA TYR A 249 -6.50 -13.95 10.33
C TYR A 249 -6.76 -12.50 9.85
N MET A 250 -6.29 -12.16 8.66
CA MET A 250 -6.49 -10.84 8.03
C MET A 250 -7.78 -10.77 7.20
N LEU A 251 -8.44 -11.91 6.92
CA LEU A 251 -9.46 -12.01 5.89
C LEU A 251 -10.85 -12.18 6.47
N GLY A 252 -11.80 -11.54 5.81
CA GLY A 252 -13.23 -11.72 6.07
C GLY A 252 -13.75 -10.85 7.20
N GLU A 253 -15.06 -10.72 7.22
CA GLU A 253 -15.77 -9.78 8.09
C GLU A 253 -15.58 -10.05 9.58
N GLU A 254 -15.57 -11.33 9.99
CA GLU A 254 -15.37 -11.70 11.40
C GLU A 254 -14.00 -11.24 11.92
N ASN A 255 -12.94 -11.47 11.13
CA ASN A 255 -11.61 -11.00 11.48
C ASN A 255 -11.51 -9.48 11.46
N TRP A 256 -12.15 -8.82 10.47
CA TRP A 256 -12.24 -7.37 10.42
C TRP A 256 -12.89 -6.81 11.69
N ARG A 257 -14.07 -7.32 12.09
CA ARG A 257 -14.75 -6.91 13.33
C ARG A 257 -13.85 -7.05 14.56
N ARG A 258 -13.14 -8.17 14.67
CA ARG A 258 -12.19 -8.41 15.76
C ARG A 258 -11.02 -7.42 15.74
N HIS A 259 -10.51 -7.06 14.57
CA HIS A 259 -9.43 -6.07 14.46
C HIS A 259 -9.92 -4.66 14.77
N VAL A 260 -11.14 -4.28 14.38
CA VAL A 260 -11.78 -3.02 14.79
C VAL A 260 -11.89 -2.94 16.31
N GLN A 261 -12.36 -4.01 16.95
CA GLN A 261 -12.46 -4.10 18.41
C GLN A 261 -11.08 -3.96 19.08
N ASN A 262 -10.07 -4.69 18.61
CA ASN A 262 -8.71 -4.61 19.14
C ASN A 262 -8.09 -3.21 18.95
N PHE A 263 -8.38 -2.55 17.84
CA PHE A 263 -7.94 -1.19 17.56
C PHE A 263 -8.54 -0.20 18.56
N ALA A 264 -9.85 -0.30 18.79
CA ALA A 264 -10.55 0.51 19.78
C ALA A 264 -9.99 0.28 21.17
N GLN A 265 -9.84 -0.98 21.58
CA GLN A 265 -9.29 -1.36 22.88
C GLN A 265 -7.88 -0.78 23.10
N LEU A 266 -7.01 -0.86 22.07
CA LEU A 266 -5.66 -0.34 22.15
C LEU A 266 -5.65 1.20 22.34
N CYS A 267 -6.53 1.91 21.64
CA CYS A 267 -6.68 3.35 21.82
C CYS A 267 -7.24 3.69 23.20
N GLN A 268 -8.23 2.95 23.70
CA GLN A 268 -8.80 3.14 25.04
C GLN A 268 -7.76 2.93 26.14
N GLN A 269 -6.93 1.90 26.04
CA GLN A 269 -5.83 1.64 26.98
C GLN A 269 -4.81 2.78 27.05
N ASN A 270 -4.69 3.55 25.96
CA ASN A 270 -3.80 4.71 25.86
C ASN A 270 -4.54 6.04 26.07
N ASN A 271 -5.83 6.02 26.42
CA ASN A 271 -6.68 7.20 26.57
C ASN A 271 -6.73 8.10 25.32
N ILE A 272 -6.70 7.49 24.12
CA ILE A 272 -6.70 8.19 22.84
C ILE A 272 -8.12 8.11 22.24
N PRO A 273 -8.79 9.23 21.98
CA PRO A 273 -10.04 9.26 21.22
C PRO A 273 -9.84 8.81 19.78
N ILE A 274 -10.88 8.21 19.18
CA ILE A 274 -10.81 7.61 17.85
C ILE A 274 -11.92 8.18 16.97
N LEU A 275 -11.54 8.60 15.76
CA LEU A 275 -12.47 9.01 14.71
C LEU A 275 -12.34 8.03 13.53
N ALA A 276 -13.43 7.40 13.13
CA ALA A 276 -13.50 6.65 11.88
C ALA A 276 -14.01 7.54 10.75
N THR A 277 -13.32 7.51 9.62
CA THR A 277 -13.70 8.19 8.38
C THR A 277 -13.59 7.23 7.20
N GLY A 278 -13.95 7.64 5.99
CA GLY A 278 -13.89 6.78 4.80
C GLY A 278 -15.26 6.38 4.29
N PHE A 279 -15.34 5.30 3.53
CA PHE A 279 -16.57 4.81 2.91
C PHE A 279 -17.40 3.97 3.89
N ILE A 280 -17.82 4.58 4.99
CA ILE A 280 -18.54 3.93 6.10
C ILE A 280 -20.04 4.01 5.86
N GLY A 281 -20.64 2.87 5.49
CA GLY A 281 -22.09 2.70 5.35
C GLY A 281 -22.81 2.53 6.69
N PRO A 282 -24.14 2.31 6.68
CA PRO A 282 -24.93 2.17 7.90
C PRO A 282 -24.48 1.00 8.80
N GLU A 283 -24.11 -0.12 8.22
CA GLU A 283 -23.70 -1.32 8.95
C GLU A 283 -22.35 -1.12 9.63
N GLU A 284 -21.34 -0.68 8.89
CA GLU A 284 -20.00 -0.39 9.43
C GLU A 284 -20.08 0.71 10.48
N ARG A 285 -20.91 1.73 10.26
CA ARG A 285 -21.15 2.81 11.22
C ARG A 285 -21.66 2.27 12.56
N ALA A 286 -22.59 1.32 12.53
CA ALA A 286 -23.12 0.70 13.75
C ALA A 286 -22.01 -0.06 14.49
N ILE A 287 -21.14 -0.76 13.76
CA ILE A 287 -20.01 -1.49 14.34
C ILE A 287 -19.00 -0.52 14.96
N PHE A 288 -18.55 0.48 14.21
CA PHE A 288 -17.60 1.47 14.72
C PHE A 288 -18.12 2.20 15.97
N LYS A 289 -19.38 2.62 15.95
CA LYS A 289 -20.00 3.28 17.12
C LYS A 289 -20.10 2.37 18.34
N LYS A 290 -20.43 1.10 18.14
CA LYS A 290 -20.48 0.11 19.22
C LYS A 290 -19.12 -0.05 19.91
N GLU A 291 -18.04 0.01 19.14
CA GLU A 291 -16.68 -0.08 19.66
C GLU A 291 -16.10 1.26 20.15
N GLY A 292 -16.91 2.32 20.19
CA GLY A 292 -16.56 3.61 20.79
C GLY A 292 -15.89 4.60 19.84
N PHE A 293 -15.95 4.38 18.54
CA PHE A 293 -15.49 5.36 17.56
C PHE A 293 -16.50 6.47 17.37
N ASP A 294 -16.02 7.72 17.28
CA ASP A 294 -16.74 8.72 16.52
C ASP A 294 -16.72 8.37 15.03
N VAL A 295 -17.77 8.75 14.30
CA VAL A 295 -17.87 8.44 12.87
C VAL A 295 -18.26 9.67 12.08
N TYR A 296 -17.38 10.07 11.14
CA TYR A 296 -17.62 11.11 10.16
C TYR A 296 -17.18 10.60 8.78
N SER A 297 -18.09 9.95 8.07
CA SER A 297 -17.81 9.22 6.84
C SER A 297 -17.63 10.15 5.63
N PHE A 298 -17.06 9.63 4.54
CA PHE A 298 -17.04 10.35 3.26
C PHE A 298 -18.45 10.61 2.73
N TYR A 299 -19.42 9.73 3.00
CA TYR A 299 -20.82 9.99 2.65
C TYR A 299 -21.41 11.19 3.42
N ASP A 300 -20.98 11.43 4.66
CA ASP A 300 -21.36 12.63 5.40
C ASP A 300 -20.66 13.89 4.85
N ILE A 301 -19.35 13.76 4.56
CA ILE A 301 -18.52 14.84 4.01
C ILE A 301 -19.04 15.31 2.66
N PHE A 302 -19.40 14.38 1.77
CA PHE A 302 -19.88 14.66 0.42
C PHE A 302 -21.40 14.72 0.32
N ALA A 303 -22.12 14.84 1.43
CA ALA A 303 -23.58 14.93 1.39
C ALA A 303 -24.05 16.09 0.46
N GLY A 304 -24.86 15.77 -0.53
CA GLY A 304 -25.33 16.72 -1.53
C GLY A 304 -24.28 17.13 -2.59
N LYS A 305 -23.14 16.44 -2.66
CA LYS A 305 -22.09 16.65 -3.68
C LYS A 305 -21.92 15.42 -4.55
N ASN A 306 -21.48 15.64 -5.78
CA ASN A 306 -21.09 14.54 -6.66
C ASN A 306 -19.58 14.26 -6.48
N MET A 307 -19.24 13.08 -5.99
CA MET A 307 -17.84 12.70 -5.74
C MET A 307 -17.00 12.67 -7.03
N LYS A 308 -17.62 12.54 -8.23
CA LYS A 308 -16.92 12.59 -9.51
C LYS A 308 -16.26 13.96 -9.76
N ASP A 309 -16.83 15.05 -9.23
CA ASP A 309 -16.26 16.38 -9.32
C ASP A 309 -14.98 16.56 -8.49
N TYR A 310 -14.68 15.58 -7.64
CA TYR A 310 -13.55 15.48 -6.73
C TYR A 310 -12.60 14.32 -7.10
N GLY A 311 -12.68 13.87 -8.35
CA GLY A 311 -11.82 12.84 -8.93
C GLY A 311 -12.16 11.41 -8.56
N TYR A 312 -13.20 11.17 -7.75
CA TYR A 312 -13.61 9.82 -7.34
C TYR A 312 -14.81 9.32 -8.14
N ASN A 313 -14.64 8.21 -8.85
CA ASN A 313 -15.73 7.55 -9.56
C ASN A 313 -16.30 6.40 -8.70
N PRO A 314 -17.52 6.53 -8.14
CA PRO A 314 -18.12 5.49 -7.30
C PRO A 314 -18.44 4.18 -8.05
N ASP A 315 -18.48 4.21 -9.38
CA ASP A 315 -18.68 3.02 -10.21
C ASP A 315 -17.39 2.17 -10.31
N ASN A 316 -16.26 2.68 -9.82
CA ASN A 316 -14.97 2.00 -9.78
C ASN A 316 -14.47 1.90 -8.33
N THR A 317 -14.63 0.75 -7.72
CA THR A 317 -14.24 0.50 -6.32
C THR A 317 -12.73 0.70 -6.03
N ASN A 318 -11.89 0.76 -7.07
CA ASN A 318 -10.46 1.02 -6.96
C ASN A 318 -10.10 2.48 -7.24
N ASP A 319 -11.08 3.36 -7.35
CA ASP A 319 -10.81 4.77 -7.61
C ASP A 319 -10.43 5.54 -6.34
N HIS A 320 -9.85 6.71 -6.53
CA HIS A 320 -9.32 7.53 -5.44
C HIS A 320 -9.63 9.01 -5.71
N PHE A 321 -9.69 9.80 -4.66
CA PHE A 321 -9.84 11.25 -4.77
C PHE A 321 -8.57 11.89 -5.37
N ASP A 322 -8.78 12.94 -6.15
CA ASP A 322 -7.72 13.82 -6.63
C ASP A 322 -7.34 14.89 -5.58
N ALA A 323 -6.54 15.87 -5.98
CA ALA A 323 -6.11 16.95 -5.09
C ALA A 323 -7.30 17.80 -4.58
N ALA A 324 -8.34 18.01 -5.41
CA ALA A 324 -9.54 18.74 -5.01
C ALA A 324 -10.36 17.95 -3.98
N GLY A 325 -10.48 16.63 -4.16
CA GLY A 325 -11.13 15.74 -3.20
C GLY A 325 -10.36 15.65 -1.88
N CYS A 326 -9.04 15.54 -1.95
CA CYS A 326 -8.19 15.56 -0.76
C CYS A 326 -8.28 16.89 0.01
N ASP A 327 -8.33 18.02 -0.70
CA ASP A 327 -8.52 19.34 -0.09
C ASP A 327 -9.89 19.44 0.61
N PHE A 328 -10.94 19.00 -0.06
CA PHE A 328 -12.31 19.02 0.49
C PHE A 328 -12.44 18.14 1.74
N ILE A 329 -11.90 16.92 1.72
CA ILE A 329 -11.87 16.01 2.88
C ILE A 329 -11.07 16.63 4.02
N GLY A 330 -9.86 17.15 3.75
CA GLY A 330 -9.01 17.77 4.75
C GLY A 330 -9.69 18.94 5.45
N LYS A 331 -10.38 19.80 4.69
CA LYS A 331 -11.16 20.94 5.21
C LYS A 331 -12.34 20.50 6.07
N ALA A 332 -13.09 19.50 5.61
CA ALA A 332 -14.24 18.97 6.34
C ALA A 332 -13.83 18.34 7.68
N LEU A 333 -12.77 17.51 7.65
CA LEU A 333 -12.20 16.90 8.86
C LEU A 333 -11.63 17.96 9.82
N ALA A 334 -10.97 19.00 9.33
CA ALA A 334 -10.47 20.09 10.18
C ALA A 334 -11.61 20.79 10.92
N ASN A 335 -12.71 21.07 10.22
CA ASN A 335 -13.91 21.68 10.83
C ASN A 335 -14.53 20.77 11.89
N TYR A 336 -14.65 19.48 11.59
CA TYR A 336 -15.19 18.49 12.52
C TYR A 336 -14.31 18.38 13.77
N ILE A 337 -13.01 18.23 13.60
CA ILE A 337 -12.03 18.08 14.69
C ILE A 337 -11.99 19.33 15.58
N ARG A 338 -12.01 20.52 14.99
CA ARG A 338 -12.09 21.76 15.77
C ARG A 338 -13.30 21.76 16.67
N LYS A 339 -14.47 21.38 16.13
CA LYS A 339 -15.74 21.42 16.84
C LYS A 339 -15.81 20.37 17.97
N HIS A 340 -15.29 19.17 17.74
CA HIS A 340 -15.54 18.04 18.63
C HIS A 340 -14.34 17.68 19.53
N TYR A 341 -13.11 18.00 19.13
CA TYR A 341 -11.90 17.58 19.83
C TYR A 341 -11.04 18.73 20.37
N LEU A 342 -11.11 19.93 19.75
CA LEU A 342 -10.22 21.04 20.10
C LEU A 342 -10.90 22.19 20.86
N THR A 343 -12.22 22.14 21.10
CA THR A 343 -12.96 23.23 21.79
C THR A 343 -12.91 23.19 23.30
N THR A 344 -12.68 22.04 23.92
CA THR A 344 -12.88 21.85 25.37
C THR A 344 -11.64 21.56 26.20
N ARG A 345 -10.47 21.28 25.60
CA ARG A 345 -9.28 20.84 26.33
C ARG A 345 -8.00 21.67 26.13
N TRP A 346 -8.08 22.83 25.48
CA TRP A 346 -6.91 23.70 25.26
C TRP A 346 -6.93 24.96 26.17
N LYS A 347 -7.44 24.84 27.36
CA LYS A 347 -7.16 25.80 28.43
C LYS A 347 -6.10 25.15 29.35
N MET A 348 -4.87 25.15 28.90
CA MET A 348 -3.67 25.12 29.74
C MET A 348 -2.58 25.92 29.06
#